data_74b66250772e1aa09663ff66765a9451
#
_entry.id   74b66250772e1aa09663ff66765a9451
#
_cell.length_a   1.000
_cell.length_b   1.000
_cell.length_c   1.000
_cell.angle_alpha   90.00
_cell.angle_beta   90.00
_cell.angle_gamma   90.00
#
_symmetry.space_group_name_H-M   'P 1'
#
loop_
_entity.id
_entity.type
_entity.pdbx_description
1 polymer ?
#
loop_
_entity_poly.entity_id
_entity_poly.type
_entity_poly.pdbx_seq_one_letter_code
_entity_poly.pdbx_strand_id
1 'polypeptide(L)'
;MTEKHLVSGAKQTLRVLRSGAAREVYIARDASPQVTEPITTAAKEAGVPVVPSPSMRELGRLCGIAVGCSCAARLKSPASCE
;
A
#
# COMPACT_ATOMS: atom_id res chain seq x y z
N MET A 1 -3.39 -12.03 -12.89
CA MET A 1 -2.59 -10.98 -13.45
C MET A 1 -2.32 -9.91 -12.42
N THR A 2 -1.13 -9.39 -12.40
CA THR A 2 -0.74 -8.42 -11.39
C THR A 2 -1.34 -7.06 -11.67
N GLU A 3 -1.81 -6.40 -10.62
CA GLU A 3 -2.32 -5.05 -10.74
C GLU A 3 -1.18 -4.09 -11.00
N LYS A 4 -1.23 -3.39 -12.08
CA LYS A 4 -0.17 -2.44 -12.43
C LYS A 4 -0.23 -1.15 -11.62
N HIS A 5 -1.36 -0.90 -10.99
CA HIS A 5 -1.53 0.32 -10.22
C HIS A 5 -1.23 0.15 -8.74
N LEU A 6 -0.75 -1.01 -8.36
CA LEU A 6 -0.43 -1.30 -6.97
C LEU A 6 1.07 -1.35 -6.77
N VAL A 7 1.53 -0.73 -5.69
CA VAL A 7 2.90 -0.91 -5.25
C VAL A 7 2.84 -1.60 -3.90
N SER A 8 3.82 -2.44 -3.61
CA SER A 8 3.82 -3.22 -2.39
C SER A 8 5.05 -2.90 -1.55
N GLY A 9 4.92 -3.10 -0.24
CA GLY A 9 6.01 -2.86 0.68
C GLY A 9 5.96 -1.48 1.30
N ALA A 10 6.48 -1.39 2.53
CA ALA A 10 6.39 -0.15 3.30
C ALA A 10 7.12 1.00 2.64
N LYS A 11 8.29 0.74 2.11
CA LYS A 11 9.10 1.78 1.50
C LYS A 11 8.42 2.39 0.28
N GLN A 12 7.93 1.53 -0.59
CA GLN A 12 7.25 1.98 -1.80
C GLN A 12 5.95 2.71 -1.47
N THR A 13 5.20 2.18 -0.52
CA THR A 13 3.96 2.79 -0.10
C THR A 13 4.20 4.19 0.44
N LEU A 14 5.22 4.34 1.28
CA LEU A 14 5.54 5.64 1.86
C LEU A 14 5.95 6.63 0.77
N ARG A 15 6.73 6.18 -0.18
CA ARG A 15 7.18 7.01 -1.29
C ARG A 15 5.99 7.54 -2.09
N VAL A 16 5.06 6.66 -2.40
CA VAL A 16 3.87 7.03 -3.17
C VAL A 16 3.01 8.01 -2.39
N LEU A 17 2.89 7.80 -1.08
CA LEU A 17 2.13 8.70 -0.23
C LEU A 17 2.74 10.10 -0.22
N ARG A 18 4.06 10.18 -0.11
CA ARG A 18 4.73 11.47 -0.07
C ARG A 18 4.66 12.22 -1.39
N SER A 19 4.59 11.49 -2.48
CA SER A 19 4.52 12.11 -3.80
C SER A 19 3.10 12.53 -4.18
N GLY A 20 2.12 12.12 -3.37
CA GLY A 20 0.73 12.45 -3.65
C GLY A 20 0.10 11.58 -4.72
N ALA A 21 0.74 10.47 -5.06
CA ALA A 21 0.25 9.59 -6.11
C ALA A 21 -0.63 8.46 -5.61
N ALA A 22 -0.80 8.34 -4.30
CA ALA A 22 -1.58 7.25 -3.74
C ALA A 22 -3.07 7.59 -3.72
N ARG A 23 -3.87 6.65 -4.17
CA ARG A 23 -5.32 6.78 -4.13
C ARG A 23 -5.86 6.21 -2.82
N GLU A 24 -5.31 5.09 -2.39
CA GLU A 24 -5.66 4.46 -1.13
C GLU A 24 -4.52 3.56 -0.72
N VAL A 25 -4.49 3.24 0.57
CA VAL A 25 -3.41 2.44 1.14
C VAL A 25 -4.02 1.23 1.82
N TYR A 26 -3.41 0.08 1.60
CA TYR A 26 -3.83 -1.17 2.24
C TYR A 26 -2.81 -1.54 3.30
N ILE A 27 -3.29 -1.91 4.48
CA ILE A 27 -2.43 -2.32 5.58
C ILE A 27 -2.91 -3.66 6.09
N ALA A 28 -2.01 -4.63 6.17
CA ALA A 28 -2.34 -5.94 6.67
C ALA A 28 -2.54 -5.88 8.18
N ARG A 29 -3.60 -6.49 8.66
CA ARG A 29 -3.95 -6.42 10.08
C ARG A 29 -2.95 -7.15 10.96
N ASP A 30 -2.26 -8.15 10.42
CA ASP A 30 -1.27 -8.91 11.18
C ASP A 30 0.14 -8.39 10.98
N ALA A 31 0.31 -7.25 10.34
CA ALA A 31 1.63 -6.66 10.17
C ALA A 31 2.05 -5.94 11.43
N SER A 32 3.36 -5.82 11.62
CA SER A 32 3.92 -5.18 12.80
C SER A 32 3.57 -3.69 12.85
N PRO A 33 3.15 -3.17 14.01
CA PRO A 33 2.87 -1.74 14.12
C PRO A 33 4.07 -0.87 13.77
N GLN A 34 5.28 -1.36 14.01
CA GLN A 34 6.48 -0.60 13.66
C GLN A 34 6.56 -0.33 12.17
N VAL A 35 5.99 -1.22 11.38
CA VAL A 35 5.98 -1.07 9.93
C VAL A 35 4.78 -0.23 9.49
N THR A 36 3.63 -0.45 10.10
CA THR A 36 2.39 0.17 9.62
C THR A 36 2.13 1.57 10.15
N GLU A 37 2.65 1.90 11.32
CA GLU A 37 2.41 3.21 11.91
C GLU A 37 2.88 4.37 11.03
N PRO A 38 4.13 4.33 10.51
CA PRO A 38 4.58 5.42 9.64
C PRO A 38 3.70 5.56 8.41
N ILE A 39 3.23 4.43 7.89
CA ILE A 39 2.37 4.44 6.70
C ILE A 39 1.02 5.07 7.03
N THR A 40 0.44 4.68 8.17
CA THR A 40 -0.85 5.22 8.58
C THR A 40 -0.75 6.74 8.79
N THR A 41 0.31 7.19 9.44
CA THR A 41 0.53 8.60 9.69
C THR A 41 0.66 9.37 8.37
N ALA A 42 1.48 8.84 7.46
CA ALA A 42 1.67 9.49 6.17
C ALA A 42 0.37 9.54 5.36
N ALA A 43 -0.43 8.48 5.46
CA ALA A 43 -1.71 8.44 4.76
C ALA A 43 -2.66 9.50 5.30
N LYS A 44 -2.68 9.67 6.61
CA LYS A 44 -3.53 10.70 7.22
C LYS A 44 -3.10 12.09 6.78
N GLU A 45 -1.81 12.34 6.76
CA GLU A 45 -1.29 13.63 6.36
C GLU A 45 -1.58 13.91 4.89
N ALA A 46 -1.59 12.88 4.08
CA ALA A 46 -1.86 13.03 2.66
C ALA A 46 -3.35 13.02 2.33
N GLY A 47 -4.20 12.75 3.33
CA GLY A 47 -5.63 12.66 3.09
C GLY A 47 -6.03 11.41 2.34
N VAL A 48 -5.24 10.34 2.47
CA VAL A 48 -5.47 9.10 1.75
C VAL A 48 -6.15 8.10 2.67
N PRO A 49 -7.24 7.45 2.23
CA PRO A 49 -7.91 6.47 3.08
C PRO A 49 -7.05 5.22 3.28
N VAL A 50 -7.16 4.64 4.46
CA VAL A 50 -6.45 3.42 4.81
C VAL A 50 -7.48 2.29 4.82
N VAL A 51 -7.22 1.24 4.05
CA VAL A 51 -8.11 0.09 3.95
C VAL A 51 -7.42 -1.10 4.63
N PRO A 52 -8.00 -1.65 5.69
CA PRO A 52 -7.39 -2.79 6.35
C PRO A 52 -7.53 -4.05 5.49
N SER A 53 -6.47 -4.85 5.48
CA SER A 53 -6.49 -6.14 4.80
C SER A 53 -6.50 -7.25 5.86
N PRO A 54 -7.16 -8.37 5.61
CA PRO A 54 -7.25 -9.43 6.61
C PRO A 54 -5.91 -9.96 7.08
N SER A 55 -4.93 -10.05 6.19
CA SER A 55 -3.63 -10.59 6.54
C SER A 55 -2.60 -10.17 5.51
N MET A 56 -1.32 -10.32 5.88
CA MET A 56 -0.23 -10.06 4.96
C MET A 56 -0.31 -10.99 3.75
N ARG A 57 -0.76 -12.20 3.98
CA ARG A 57 -0.89 -13.19 2.91
C ARG A 57 -1.92 -12.74 1.88
N GLU A 58 -3.07 -12.28 2.35
CA GLU A 58 -4.11 -11.80 1.46
C GLU A 58 -3.67 -10.56 0.68
N LEU A 59 -2.97 -9.67 1.38
CA LEU A 59 -2.49 -8.47 0.73
C LEU A 59 -1.43 -8.79 -0.32
N GLY A 60 -0.57 -9.78 -0.04
CA GLY A 60 0.39 -10.24 -1.02
C GLY A 60 -0.28 -10.78 -2.26
N ARG A 61 -1.36 -11.51 -2.08
CA ARG A 61 -2.12 -12.05 -3.21
C ARG A 61 -2.73 -10.93 -4.04
N LEU A 62 -3.24 -9.91 -3.37
CA LEU A 62 -3.80 -8.77 -4.07
C LEU A 62 -2.74 -8.07 -4.91
N CYS A 63 -1.51 -7.99 -4.40
CA CYS A 63 -0.42 -7.37 -5.12
C CYS A 63 0.19 -8.29 -6.18
N GLY A 64 -0.20 -9.55 -6.19
CA GLY A 64 0.29 -10.49 -7.18
C GLY A 64 1.69 -11.02 -6.89
N ILE A 65 2.09 -11.01 -5.61
CA ILE A 65 3.40 -11.53 -5.23
C ILE A 65 3.24 -12.81 -4.42
N ALA A 66 4.28 -13.62 -4.40
CA ALA A 66 4.23 -14.93 -3.75
C ALA A 66 4.37 -14.83 -2.24
N VAL A 67 4.99 -13.78 -1.73
CA VAL A 67 5.21 -13.62 -0.31
C VAL A 67 4.21 -12.61 0.26
N GLY A 68 4.09 -12.61 1.58
CA GLY A 68 3.17 -11.68 2.23
C GLY A 68 3.62 -10.23 2.09
N CYS A 69 2.67 -9.33 2.25
CA CYS A 69 2.91 -7.91 2.08
C CYS A 69 2.31 -7.17 3.27
N SER A 70 3.11 -6.40 3.99
CA SER A 70 2.63 -5.70 5.17
C SER A 70 1.75 -4.49 4.79
N CYS A 71 2.07 -3.83 3.70
CA CYS A 71 1.27 -2.71 3.25
C CYS A 71 1.46 -2.52 1.75
N ALA A 72 0.52 -1.83 1.14
CA ALA A 72 0.52 -1.58 -0.28
C ALA A 72 -0.24 -0.30 -0.55
N ALA A 73 -0.08 0.25 -1.73
CA ALA A 73 -0.81 1.45 -2.13
C ALA A 73 -1.33 1.29 -3.54
N ARG A 74 -2.53 1.79 -3.78
CA ARG A 74 -3.08 1.85 -5.11
C ARG A 74 -2.81 3.25 -5.67
N LEU A 75 -2.27 3.31 -6.85
CA LEU A 75 -1.94 4.58 -7.47
C LEU A 75 -3.19 5.25 -8.04
N LYS A 76 -3.15 6.57 -8.10
CA LYS A 76 -4.28 7.33 -8.65
C LYS A 76 -4.47 7.06 -10.13
N SER A 77 -3.37 6.82 -10.83
CA SER A 77 -3.44 6.52 -12.25
C SER A 77 -2.29 5.61 -12.60
N PRO A 78 -2.38 4.91 -13.73
CA PRO A 78 -1.29 4.03 -14.15
C PRO A 78 0.00 4.83 -14.29
N ALA A 79 1.07 4.26 -13.80
CA ALA A 79 2.35 4.93 -13.85
C ALA A 79 2.79 5.21 -15.26
N SER A 80 2.41 4.37 -16.17
CA SER A 80 2.83 4.50 -17.55
C SER A 80 1.94 5.38 -18.36
N CYS A 81 1.00 5.99 -17.76
CA CYS A 81 0.08 6.71 -18.49
C CYS A 81 0.71 7.83 -19.16
N GLU A 82 1.07 7.74 -19.58
CA GLU A 82 1.54 8.55 -20.13
C GLU A 82 1.61 8.42 -20.91
#